data_a2f27aa5ceb9bef03fbcee33ad3a7321
#
_entry.id   a2f27aa5ceb9bef03fbcee33ad3a7321
#
_cell.length_a   1.000
_cell.length_b   1.000
_cell.length_c   1.000
_cell.angle_alpha   90.00
_cell.angle_beta   90.00
_cell.angle_gamma   90.00
#
_symmetry.space_group_name_H-M   'P 1'
#
loop_
_entity.id
_entity.type
_entity.pdbx_description
1 polymer ?
#
loop_
_entity_poly.entity_id
_entity_poly.type
_entity_poly.pdbx_seq_one_letter_code
_entity_poly.pdbx_strand_id
1 'polypeptide(L)'
;MKRNKRELSRRAFLASMAAFGAAAPIGHRPASATSPTVLGKALPATGERLPVIGMGSWITFNVGDDKFLRDERVKVLQAFFEGGGGVIDSSPMYGFSEEVIGYCLARIADKGPLFSATKVWTPFQWHGIRQMKTSEKLWGEDRFDLLQIHNLLAWEAHLETLLEWKAQGRVRYIGVTTSHGRRHDEIEGLMAGQPIDFVQFTYNILDREAEGRLLPLAAERGLAVIINRPFRRGALFGLFDRRPLPDWAGEFDCANWAQFFLKFIVSHPAVTCAIPATSRVDHMGENMGAAHGRLPDPETRQRMIRYVESL
;
A
#
# COMPACT_ATOMS: atom_id res chain seq x y z
N MET A 1 -21.52 12.19 88.70
CA MET A 1 -21.50 12.46 87.25
C MET A 1 -21.23 11.14 86.49
N LYS A 2 -22.29 10.52 85.98
CA LYS A 2 -22.18 9.25 85.25
C LYS A 2 -22.48 9.52 83.76
N ARG A 3 -21.51 9.27 82.92
CA ARG A 3 -21.62 9.33 81.45
C ARG A 3 -22.31 8.06 80.94
N ASN A 4 -23.50 8.17 80.41
CA ASN A 4 -24.16 7.10 79.67
C ASN A 4 -23.61 7.03 78.20
N LYS A 5 -22.92 5.92 77.93
CA LYS A 5 -22.63 5.54 76.54
C LYS A 5 -23.80 4.71 76.00
N ARG A 6 -24.53 5.26 75.01
CA ARG A 6 -25.49 4.48 74.21
C ARG A 6 -24.69 3.69 73.17
N GLU A 7 -24.64 2.39 73.34
CA GLU A 7 -24.19 1.47 72.27
C GLU A 7 -25.32 1.32 71.22
N LEU A 8 -25.01 1.73 69.98
CA LEU A 8 -25.86 1.45 68.87
C LEU A 8 -25.74 -0.04 68.48
N SER A 9 -26.84 -0.80 68.58
CA SER A 9 -26.87 -2.22 68.30
C SER A 9 -26.59 -2.48 66.81
N ARG A 10 -25.83 -3.56 66.52
CA ARG A 10 -25.55 -4.04 65.16
C ARG A 10 -26.77 -4.27 64.28
N ARG A 11 -27.97 -4.45 64.84
CA ARG A 11 -29.22 -4.58 64.11
C ARG A 11 -29.74 -3.29 63.51
N ALA A 12 -29.45 -2.12 64.09
CA ALA A 12 -29.83 -0.82 63.58
C ALA A 12 -28.98 -0.41 62.37
N PHE A 13 -27.71 -0.86 62.32
CA PHE A 13 -26.81 -0.57 61.22
C PHE A 13 -27.16 -1.39 59.94
N LEU A 14 -27.71 -2.62 60.09
CA LEU A 14 -28.10 -3.45 58.96
C LEU A 14 -29.46 -3.03 58.33
N ALA A 15 -30.32 -2.34 59.09
CA ALA A 15 -31.58 -1.87 58.56
C ALA A 15 -31.48 -0.57 57.71
N SER A 16 -30.36 0.16 57.83
CA SER A 16 -30.14 1.41 57.07
C SER A 16 -29.49 1.21 55.69
N MET A 17 -29.10 -0.02 55.32
CA MET A 17 -28.49 -0.35 54.02
C MET A 17 -29.48 -0.92 52.98
N ALA A 18 -30.76 -1.04 53.30
CA ALA A 18 -31.78 -1.62 52.44
C ALA A 18 -32.61 -0.61 51.64
N ALA A 19 -32.26 0.68 51.66
CA ALA A 19 -33.03 1.73 50.98
C ALA A 19 -32.24 2.63 50.02
N PHE A 20 -31.15 2.11 49.43
CA PHE A 20 -30.52 2.79 48.28
C PHE A 20 -30.78 1.98 47.03
N GLY A 21 -31.63 2.61 46.24
CA GLY A 21 -32.29 2.14 45.07
C GLY A 21 -31.44 1.47 44.02
N ALA A 22 -32.08 0.66 43.27
CA ALA A 22 -31.61 0.12 42.00
C ALA A 22 -31.23 1.27 41.02
N ALA A 23 -30.02 1.78 41.14
CA ALA A 23 -29.35 2.49 40.04
C ALA A 23 -28.95 1.40 39.07
N ALA A 24 -29.68 1.29 37.97
CA ALA A 24 -29.26 0.48 36.83
C ALA A 24 -27.80 0.84 36.50
N PRO A 25 -26.88 -0.16 36.30
CA PRO A 25 -25.56 0.15 35.80
C PRO A 25 -25.75 0.79 34.44
N ILE A 26 -25.42 2.08 34.32
CA ILE A 26 -25.19 2.70 33.03
C ILE A 26 -24.00 1.94 32.47
N GLY A 27 -24.30 0.90 31.68
CA GLY A 27 -23.28 0.16 30.95
C GLY A 27 -22.54 1.13 30.07
N HIS A 28 -21.35 1.54 30.50
CA HIS A 28 -20.38 2.07 29.59
C HIS A 28 -20.10 0.93 28.59
N ARG A 29 -20.84 0.93 27.47
CA ARG A 29 -20.39 0.23 26.29
C ARG A 29 -18.99 0.79 26.02
N PRO A 30 -17.93 -0.05 26.03
CA PRO A 30 -16.66 0.42 25.52
C PRO A 30 -16.97 0.95 24.12
N ALA A 31 -16.63 2.21 23.87
CA ALA A 31 -16.64 2.73 22.52
C ALA A 31 -15.80 1.72 21.72
N SER A 32 -16.44 0.99 20.81
CA SER A 32 -15.70 0.17 19.85
C SER A 32 -14.71 1.12 19.22
N ALA A 33 -13.44 0.94 19.51
CA ALA A 33 -12.38 1.62 18.80
C ALA A 33 -12.58 1.21 17.33
N THR A 34 -13.19 2.08 16.55
CA THR A 34 -13.27 1.91 15.11
C THR A 34 -11.85 1.84 14.64
N SER A 35 -11.43 0.68 14.15
CA SER A 35 -10.11 0.54 13.51
C SER A 35 -9.96 1.70 12.53
N PRO A 36 -8.84 2.43 12.55
CA PRO A 36 -8.68 3.59 11.70
C PRO A 36 -8.91 3.18 10.25
N THR A 37 -9.83 3.87 9.58
CA THR A 37 -10.19 3.57 8.19
C THR A 37 -8.96 3.73 7.30
N VAL A 38 -8.64 2.69 6.56
CA VAL A 38 -7.55 2.70 5.57
C VAL A 38 -7.90 3.65 4.42
N LEU A 39 -7.00 4.55 4.11
CA LEU A 39 -7.15 5.45 2.96
C LEU A 39 -7.12 4.62 1.67
N GLY A 40 -8.09 4.85 0.82
CA GLY A 40 -8.21 4.18 -0.48
C GLY A 40 -8.68 5.14 -1.55
N LYS A 41 -8.29 4.87 -2.79
CA LYS A 41 -8.74 5.60 -3.97
C LYS A 41 -9.51 4.71 -4.92
N ALA A 42 -10.54 5.28 -5.52
CA ALA A 42 -11.32 4.58 -6.54
C ALA A 42 -10.53 4.47 -7.85
N LEU A 43 -10.59 3.32 -8.47
CA LEU A 43 -10.12 3.13 -9.84
C LEU A 43 -11.04 3.92 -10.78
N PRO A 44 -10.50 4.77 -11.68
CA PRO A 44 -11.34 5.62 -12.52
C PRO A 44 -12.32 4.84 -13.39
N ALA A 45 -11.90 3.68 -13.91
CA ALA A 45 -12.71 2.88 -14.85
C ALA A 45 -13.86 2.12 -14.17
N THR A 46 -13.74 1.72 -12.90
CA THR A 46 -14.69 0.79 -12.26
C THR A 46 -15.28 1.28 -10.94
N GLY A 47 -14.66 2.28 -10.31
CA GLY A 47 -15.01 2.72 -8.96
C GLY A 47 -14.52 1.78 -7.84
N GLU A 48 -13.91 0.64 -8.15
CA GLU A 48 -13.28 -0.24 -7.16
C GLU A 48 -12.25 0.52 -6.33
N ARG A 49 -12.25 0.35 -5.03
CA ARG A 49 -11.33 1.08 -4.14
C ARG A 49 -10.09 0.24 -3.82
N LEU A 50 -8.92 0.80 -4.08
CA LEU A 50 -7.64 0.21 -3.67
C LEU A 50 -7.01 1.01 -2.52
N PRO A 51 -6.34 0.36 -1.54
CA PRO A 51 -5.52 1.02 -0.55
C PRO A 51 -4.45 1.90 -1.22
N VAL A 52 -4.19 3.08 -0.68
CA VAL A 52 -3.20 4.02 -1.25
C VAL A 52 -1.76 3.54 -1.08
N ILE A 53 -1.51 2.60 -0.15
CA ILE A 53 -0.20 1.96 0.05
C ILE A 53 -0.32 0.48 -0.29
N GLY A 54 0.46 0.05 -1.25
CA GLY A 54 0.69 -1.33 -1.62
C GLY A 54 2.09 -1.79 -1.21
N MET A 55 2.49 -2.95 -1.69
CA MET A 55 3.80 -3.54 -1.44
C MET A 55 4.48 -3.95 -2.75
N GLY A 56 5.69 -3.44 -2.98
CA GLY A 56 6.60 -3.94 -4.01
C GLY A 56 7.49 -5.06 -3.47
N SER A 57 7.98 -5.93 -4.34
CA SER A 57 8.74 -7.13 -3.96
C SER A 57 10.19 -7.17 -4.47
N TRP A 58 10.57 -6.24 -5.35
CA TRP A 58 11.90 -6.26 -5.98
C TRP A 58 13.03 -6.23 -4.95
N ILE A 59 14.01 -7.15 -5.08
CA ILE A 59 15.13 -7.40 -4.16
C ILE A 59 14.66 -7.92 -2.78
N THR A 60 13.66 -7.32 -2.18
CA THR A 60 13.26 -7.59 -0.80
C THR A 60 12.68 -8.99 -0.61
N PHE A 61 12.04 -9.56 -1.62
CA PHE A 61 11.48 -10.92 -1.61
C PHE A 61 12.33 -11.92 -2.43
N ASN A 62 13.42 -11.50 -3.05
CA ASN A 62 14.32 -12.39 -3.76
C ASN A 62 15.32 -13.06 -2.78
N VAL A 63 14.83 -14.00 -1.98
CA VAL A 63 15.60 -14.68 -0.92
C VAL A 63 15.87 -16.17 -1.20
N GLY A 64 15.63 -16.60 -2.43
CA GLY A 64 15.87 -17.99 -2.83
C GLY A 64 15.00 -18.98 -2.06
N ASP A 65 15.55 -20.13 -1.70
CA ASP A 65 14.93 -21.22 -0.95
C ASP A 65 15.28 -21.21 0.55
N ASP A 66 15.96 -20.17 1.04
CA ASP A 66 16.29 -20.01 2.45
C ASP A 66 15.00 -19.90 3.29
N LYS A 67 14.72 -20.99 4.04
CA LYS A 67 13.50 -21.10 4.83
C LYS A 67 13.39 -20.01 5.90
N PHE A 68 14.49 -19.64 6.56
CA PHE A 68 14.47 -18.60 7.59
C PHE A 68 14.09 -17.24 6.97
N LEU A 69 14.72 -16.87 5.86
CA LEU A 69 14.40 -15.63 5.17
C LEU A 69 12.97 -15.63 4.60
N ARG A 70 12.47 -16.75 4.09
CA ARG A 70 11.08 -16.89 3.65
C ARG A 70 10.10 -16.70 4.82
N ASP A 71 10.37 -17.30 5.98
CA ASP A 71 9.54 -17.14 7.18
C ASP A 71 9.55 -15.69 7.70
N GLU A 72 10.67 -14.97 7.60
CA GLU A 72 10.71 -13.52 7.87
C GLU A 72 9.84 -12.73 6.88
N ARG A 73 9.76 -13.12 5.60
CA ARG A 73 8.87 -12.49 4.62
C ARG A 73 7.39 -12.75 4.90
N VAL A 74 7.06 -13.92 5.48
CA VAL A 74 5.68 -14.17 5.98
C VAL A 74 5.29 -13.11 7.00
N LYS A 75 6.15 -12.79 7.97
CA LYS A 75 5.87 -11.77 8.99
C LYS A 75 5.70 -10.37 8.39
N VAL A 76 6.53 -10.02 7.40
CA VAL A 76 6.42 -8.73 6.68
C VAL A 76 5.09 -8.64 5.94
N LEU A 77 4.70 -9.69 5.23
CA LEU A 77 3.46 -9.74 4.47
C LEU A 77 2.23 -9.79 5.39
N GLN A 78 2.33 -10.47 6.53
CA GLN A 78 1.28 -10.45 7.55
C GLN A 78 1.06 -9.04 8.10
N ALA A 79 2.14 -8.33 8.49
CA ALA A 79 2.06 -6.95 8.95
C ALA A 79 1.49 -6.00 7.87
N PHE A 80 1.74 -6.27 6.58
CA PHE A 80 1.14 -5.55 5.48
C PHE A 80 -0.40 -5.69 5.46
N PHE A 81 -0.92 -6.91 5.55
CA PHE A 81 -2.37 -7.14 5.57
C PHE A 81 -3.02 -6.62 6.85
N GLU A 82 -2.40 -6.82 8.02
CA GLU A 82 -2.86 -6.27 9.30
C GLU A 82 -2.93 -4.73 9.28
N GLY A 83 -2.04 -4.06 8.54
CA GLY A 83 -2.06 -2.63 8.30
C GLY A 83 -3.12 -2.18 7.27
N GLY A 84 -3.92 -3.12 6.73
CA GLY A 84 -4.95 -2.83 5.73
C GLY A 84 -4.43 -2.74 4.29
N GLY A 85 -3.26 -3.31 4.02
CA GLY A 85 -2.71 -3.44 2.68
C GLY A 85 -3.50 -4.43 1.83
N GLY A 86 -3.44 -4.26 0.50
CA GLY A 86 -4.11 -5.16 -0.45
C GLY A 86 -3.31 -5.34 -1.74
N VAL A 87 -2.73 -4.30 -2.28
CA VAL A 87 -2.00 -4.34 -3.56
C VAL A 87 -0.59 -4.91 -3.37
N ILE A 88 -0.29 -6.04 -3.98
CA ILE A 88 1.07 -6.61 -4.03
C ILE A 88 1.55 -6.62 -5.48
N ASP A 89 2.70 -5.98 -5.73
CA ASP A 89 3.31 -5.88 -7.07
C ASP A 89 4.62 -6.66 -7.15
N SER A 90 4.72 -7.57 -8.12
CA SER A 90 5.92 -8.34 -8.41
C SER A 90 6.23 -8.39 -9.90
N SER A 91 7.18 -9.24 -10.28
CA SER A 91 7.56 -9.50 -11.68
C SER A 91 8.39 -10.78 -11.78
N PRO A 92 8.26 -11.56 -12.86
CA PRO A 92 9.15 -12.68 -13.16
C PRO A 92 10.62 -12.27 -13.29
N MET A 93 10.92 -10.98 -13.54
CA MET A 93 12.27 -10.44 -13.54
C MET A 93 12.93 -10.40 -12.15
N TYR A 94 12.14 -10.56 -11.06
CA TYR A 94 12.62 -10.35 -9.70
C TYR A 94 13.18 -11.63 -9.03
N GLY A 95 13.71 -12.56 -9.81
CA GLY A 95 14.27 -13.81 -9.31
C GLY A 95 13.21 -14.66 -8.60
N PHE A 96 13.44 -15.02 -7.35
CA PHE A 96 12.54 -15.85 -6.56
C PHE A 96 11.35 -15.10 -5.94
N SER A 97 11.21 -13.80 -6.18
CA SER A 97 10.19 -12.98 -5.47
C SER A 97 8.77 -13.53 -5.62
N GLU A 98 8.37 -13.99 -6.80
CA GLU A 98 7.02 -14.55 -7.02
C GLU A 98 6.80 -15.87 -6.27
N GLU A 99 7.79 -16.76 -6.25
CA GLU A 99 7.74 -18.00 -5.49
C GLU A 99 7.66 -17.74 -3.97
N VAL A 100 8.44 -16.74 -3.49
CA VAL A 100 8.43 -16.34 -2.07
C VAL A 100 7.10 -15.71 -1.68
N ILE A 101 6.48 -14.92 -2.57
CA ILE A 101 5.14 -14.39 -2.33
C ILE A 101 4.12 -15.54 -2.20
N GLY A 102 4.12 -16.50 -3.11
CA GLY A 102 3.24 -17.68 -3.01
C GLY A 102 3.48 -18.49 -1.73
N TYR A 103 4.75 -18.68 -1.34
CA TYR A 103 5.10 -19.29 -0.06
C TYR A 103 4.49 -18.55 1.14
N CYS A 104 4.52 -17.21 1.12
CA CYS A 104 3.93 -16.39 2.17
C CYS A 104 2.40 -16.46 2.16
N LEU A 105 1.78 -16.29 1.00
CA LEU A 105 0.32 -16.32 0.84
C LEU A 105 -0.28 -17.64 1.30
N ALA A 106 0.40 -18.77 1.08
CA ALA A 106 -0.04 -20.08 1.54
C ALA A 106 -0.03 -20.24 3.08
N ARG A 107 0.65 -19.34 3.81
CA ARG A 107 0.82 -19.40 5.28
C ARG A 107 0.05 -18.33 6.04
N ILE A 108 -0.50 -17.36 5.35
CA ILE A 108 -1.28 -16.27 5.94
C ILE A 108 -2.77 -16.61 5.79
N ALA A 109 -3.48 -16.70 6.90
CA ALA A 109 -4.89 -17.07 6.92
C ALA A 109 -5.79 -15.92 6.44
N ASP A 110 -5.55 -14.70 6.95
CA ASP A 110 -6.28 -13.49 6.55
C ASP A 110 -5.41 -12.62 5.64
N LYS A 111 -5.74 -12.66 4.36
CA LYS A 111 -5.04 -11.93 3.29
C LYS A 111 -5.75 -10.61 2.95
N GLY A 112 -6.82 -10.26 3.69
CA GLY A 112 -7.64 -9.11 3.36
C GLY A 112 -8.12 -9.12 1.89
N PRO A 113 -8.40 -7.97 1.31
CA PRO A 113 -8.72 -7.85 -0.10
C PRO A 113 -7.43 -7.83 -0.95
N LEU A 114 -6.83 -9.01 -1.16
CA LEU A 114 -5.64 -9.12 -2.02
C LEU A 114 -5.96 -8.64 -3.44
N PHE A 115 -5.18 -7.68 -3.92
CA PHE A 115 -5.11 -7.27 -5.32
C PHE A 115 -3.73 -7.66 -5.87
N SER A 116 -3.70 -8.75 -6.60
CA SER A 116 -2.48 -9.35 -7.12
C SER A 116 -2.04 -8.70 -8.43
N ALA A 117 -0.81 -8.18 -8.46
CA ALA A 117 -0.23 -7.55 -9.64
C ALA A 117 1.12 -8.14 -10.00
N THR A 118 1.27 -8.56 -11.24
CA THR A 118 2.57 -8.99 -11.79
C THR A 118 2.77 -8.49 -13.21
N LYS A 119 3.82 -8.98 -13.87
CA LYS A 119 4.25 -8.42 -15.15
C LYS A 119 4.62 -9.53 -16.15
N VAL A 120 4.70 -9.16 -17.41
CA VAL A 120 5.39 -9.93 -18.44
C VAL A 120 6.69 -9.23 -18.80
N TRP A 121 7.79 -10.00 -18.89
CA TRP A 121 9.13 -9.47 -19.20
C TRP A 121 9.92 -10.46 -20.05
N THR A 122 9.75 -10.39 -21.34
CA THR A 122 10.47 -11.18 -22.36
C THR A 122 10.24 -10.56 -23.74
N PRO A 123 11.16 -10.69 -24.70
CA PRO A 123 10.93 -10.19 -26.05
C PRO A 123 10.01 -11.06 -26.90
N PHE A 124 9.64 -12.27 -26.44
CA PHE A 124 8.87 -13.23 -27.24
C PHE A 124 7.47 -13.46 -26.67
N GLN A 125 6.43 -13.27 -27.47
CA GLN A 125 5.03 -13.45 -27.10
C GLN A 125 4.75 -14.83 -26.49
N TRP A 126 5.15 -15.92 -27.16
CA TRP A 126 4.95 -17.30 -26.68
C TRP A 126 5.57 -17.55 -25.31
N HIS A 127 6.75 -16.96 -25.10
CA HIS A 127 7.44 -17.06 -23.81
C HIS A 127 6.70 -16.21 -22.74
N GLY A 128 6.19 -15.03 -23.11
CA GLY A 128 5.38 -14.21 -22.22
C GLY A 128 4.13 -14.95 -21.73
N ILE A 129 3.43 -15.62 -22.61
CA ILE A 129 2.27 -16.46 -22.23
C ILE A 129 2.68 -17.54 -21.23
N ARG A 130 3.81 -18.20 -21.45
CA ARG A 130 4.32 -19.22 -20.52
C ARG A 130 4.76 -18.60 -19.19
N GLN A 131 5.41 -17.42 -19.23
CA GLN A 131 5.86 -16.69 -18.06
C GLN A 131 4.68 -16.29 -17.16
N MET A 132 3.61 -15.71 -17.72
CA MET A 132 2.40 -15.34 -16.97
C MET A 132 1.72 -16.55 -16.33
N LYS A 133 1.60 -17.68 -17.06
CA LYS A 133 1.09 -18.94 -16.49
C LYS A 133 1.99 -19.53 -15.39
N THR A 134 3.29 -19.28 -15.44
CA THR A 134 4.22 -19.68 -14.38
C THR A 134 4.00 -18.80 -13.17
N SER A 135 3.81 -17.49 -13.33
CA SER A 135 3.51 -16.57 -12.23
C SER A 135 2.21 -16.98 -11.50
N GLU A 136 1.14 -17.35 -12.24
CA GLU A 136 -0.12 -17.88 -11.64
C GLU A 136 0.19 -19.06 -10.70
N LYS A 137 0.96 -20.04 -11.16
CA LYS A 137 1.36 -21.21 -10.34
C LYS A 137 2.23 -20.85 -9.12
N LEU A 138 3.18 -19.93 -9.31
CA LEU A 138 4.10 -19.53 -8.23
C LEU A 138 3.36 -18.79 -7.11
N TRP A 139 2.37 -17.96 -7.45
CA TRP A 139 1.56 -17.25 -6.46
C TRP A 139 0.47 -18.14 -5.84
N GLY A 140 0.07 -19.23 -6.51
CA GLY A 140 -1.08 -20.03 -6.14
C GLY A 140 -2.41 -19.34 -6.42
N GLU A 141 -2.43 -18.49 -7.45
CA GLU A 141 -3.59 -17.73 -7.90
C GLU A 141 -4.04 -18.25 -9.27
N ASP A 142 -5.34 -18.43 -9.46
CA ASP A 142 -5.91 -18.85 -10.75
C ASP A 142 -6.00 -17.70 -11.75
N ARG A 143 -5.98 -16.47 -11.25
CA ARG A 143 -6.11 -15.25 -12.04
C ARG A 143 -5.51 -14.05 -11.32
N PHE A 144 -4.65 -13.30 -11.99
CA PHE A 144 -4.19 -12.00 -11.50
C PHE A 144 -5.25 -10.91 -11.65
N ASP A 145 -5.25 -9.96 -10.71
CA ASP A 145 -6.03 -8.73 -10.85
C ASP A 145 -5.42 -7.83 -11.91
N LEU A 146 -4.10 -7.68 -11.93
CA LEU A 146 -3.39 -6.81 -12.85
C LEU A 146 -2.17 -7.51 -13.49
N LEU A 147 -2.14 -7.56 -14.81
CA LEU A 147 -0.97 -7.95 -15.59
C LEU A 147 -0.41 -6.74 -16.33
N GLN A 148 0.89 -6.50 -16.22
CA GLN A 148 1.55 -5.33 -16.77
C GLN A 148 2.70 -5.70 -17.72
N ILE A 149 2.94 -4.89 -18.75
CA ILE A 149 4.11 -5.02 -19.62
C ILE A 149 5.28 -4.30 -18.97
N HIS A 150 6.30 -5.06 -18.59
CA HIS A 150 7.43 -4.56 -17.79
C HIS A 150 8.43 -3.77 -18.63
N ASN A 151 8.62 -2.49 -18.28
CA ASN A 151 9.53 -1.57 -18.98
C ASN A 151 9.27 -1.48 -20.49
N LEU A 152 8.01 -1.62 -20.91
CA LEU A 152 7.55 -1.56 -22.31
C LEU A 152 8.29 -2.55 -23.24
N LEU A 153 8.82 -3.65 -22.70
CA LEU A 153 9.56 -4.64 -23.50
C LEU A 153 8.60 -5.40 -24.43
N ALA A 154 8.80 -5.29 -25.73
CA ALA A 154 7.96 -5.93 -26.78
C ALA A 154 6.45 -5.67 -26.53
N TRP A 155 6.13 -4.42 -26.21
CA TRP A 155 4.79 -4.07 -25.71
C TRP A 155 3.68 -4.37 -26.71
N GLU A 156 3.91 -4.23 -28.01
CA GLU A 156 2.91 -4.50 -29.06
C GLU A 156 2.41 -5.95 -28.97
N ALA A 157 3.36 -6.90 -28.97
CA ALA A 157 3.04 -8.33 -28.94
C ALA A 157 2.38 -8.78 -27.62
N HIS A 158 2.81 -8.19 -26.50
CA HIS A 158 2.25 -8.51 -25.20
C HIS A 158 0.89 -7.85 -24.98
N LEU A 159 0.69 -6.63 -25.48
CA LEU A 159 -0.59 -5.92 -25.34
C LEU A 159 -1.72 -6.70 -26.06
N GLU A 160 -1.47 -7.23 -27.25
CA GLU A 160 -2.43 -8.09 -27.95
C GLU A 160 -2.87 -9.28 -27.07
N THR A 161 -1.91 -9.99 -26.48
CA THR A 161 -2.18 -11.12 -25.58
C THR A 161 -2.96 -10.68 -24.34
N LEU A 162 -2.57 -9.55 -23.72
CA LEU A 162 -3.24 -9.06 -22.51
C LEU A 162 -4.68 -8.61 -22.77
N LEU A 163 -4.94 -7.99 -23.92
CA LEU A 163 -6.29 -7.62 -24.36
C LEU A 163 -7.17 -8.85 -24.55
N GLU A 164 -6.62 -9.90 -25.21
CA GLU A 164 -7.31 -11.17 -25.37
C GLU A 164 -7.63 -11.82 -24.01
N TRP A 165 -6.65 -11.88 -23.10
CA TRP A 165 -6.84 -12.45 -21.76
C TRP A 165 -7.87 -11.66 -20.94
N LYS A 166 -7.87 -10.34 -21.07
CA LYS A 166 -8.88 -9.50 -20.42
C LYS A 166 -10.28 -9.79 -20.96
N ALA A 167 -10.43 -9.88 -22.28
CA ALA A 167 -11.70 -10.22 -22.93
C ALA A 167 -12.23 -11.62 -22.53
N GLN A 168 -11.32 -12.57 -22.27
CA GLN A 168 -11.64 -13.91 -21.77
C GLN A 168 -11.86 -13.97 -20.24
N GLY A 169 -11.72 -12.87 -19.52
CA GLY A 169 -11.83 -12.82 -18.05
C GLY A 169 -10.66 -13.48 -17.31
N ARG A 170 -9.54 -13.75 -17.97
CA ARG A 170 -8.32 -14.35 -17.39
C ARG A 170 -7.45 -13.35 -16.64
N VAL A 171 -7.68 -12.07 -16.80
CA VAL A 171 -7.13 -10.99 -16.04
C VAL A 171 -8.19 -9.90 -15.89
N ARG A 172 -8.19 -9.19 -14.76
CA ARG A 172 -9.17 -8.13 -14.55
C ARG A 172 -8.76 -6.82 -15.20
N TYR A 173 -7.50 -6.45 -15.01
CA TYR A 173 -6.91 -5.19 -15.48
C TYR A 173 -5.58 -5.46 -16.19
N ILE A 174 -5.26 -4.58 -17.14
CA ILE A 174 -4.00 -4.61 -17.87
C ILE A 174 -3.30 -3.26 -17.79
N GLY A 175 -1.97 -3.26 -17.86
CA GLY A 175 -1.20 -2.04 -17.75
C GLY A 175 0.20 -2.11 -18.36
N VAL A 176 0.89 -0.99 -18.29
CA VAL A 176 2.27 -0.85 -18.74
C VAL A 176 3.13 -0.20 -17.66
N THR A 177 4.43 -0.51 -17.65
CA THR A 177 5.34 0.04 -16.65
C THR A 177 6.62 0.62 -17.24
N THR A 178 7.12 1.68 -16.60
CA THR A 178 8.50 2.16 -16.75
C THR A 178 9.11 2.37 -15.38
N SER A 179 10.42 2.64 -15.33
CA SER A 179 11.11 2.95 -14.09
C SER A 179 12.29 3.89 -14.31
N HIS A 180 12.78 4.53 -13.24
CA HIS A 180 13.94 5.41 -13.26
C HIS A 180 13.74 6.71 -14.05
N GLY A 181 12.54 7.22 -14.23
CA GLY A 181 12.25 8.38 -15.06
C GLY A 181 12.63 8.20 -16.54
N ARG A 182 12.62 6.95 -17.01
CA ARG A 182 13.01 6.63 -18.40
C ARG A 182 11.79 6.37 -19.26
N ARG A 183 11.94 6.60 -20.57
CA ARG A 183 10.92 6.29 -21.59
C ARG A 183 9.60 7.03 -21.33
N HIS A 184 9.65 8.27 -20.80
CA HIS A 184 8.44 9.05 -20.54
C HIS A 184 7.66 9.34 -21.81
N ASP A 185 8.35 9.72 -22.92
CA ASP A 185 7.67 9.99 -24.21
C ASP A 185 6.96 8.75 -24.77
N GLU A 186 7.59 7.57 -24.60
CA GLU A 186 7.02 6.32 -25.10
C GLU A 186 5.82 5.86 -24.27
N ILE A 187 5.91 5.92 -22.93
CA ILE A 187 4.76 5.57 -22.07
C ILE A 187 3.63 6.58 -22.25
N GLU A 188 3.93 7.86 -22.48
CA GLU A 188 2.93 8.89 -22.82
C GLU A 188 2.15 8.51 -24.07
N GLY A 189 2.85 8.12 -25.14
CA GLY A 189 2.21 7.65 -26.39
C GLY A 189 1.28 6.46 -26.16
N LEU A 190 1.69 5.51 -25.34
CA LEU A 190 0.87 4.36 -24.96
C LEU A 190 -0.36 4.77 -24.13
N MET A 191 -0.18 5.60 -23.12
CA MET A 191 -1.26 6.14 -22.31
C MET A 191 -2.31 6.89 -23.15
N ALA A 192 -1.86 7.64 -24.16
CA ALA A 192 -2.74 8.38 -25.02
C ALA A 192 -3.52 7.50 -26.00
N GLY A 193 -2.91 6.44 -26.52
CA GLY A 193 -3.44 5.68 -27.67
C GLY A 193 -3.96 4.28 -27.35
N GLN A 194 -3.56 3.64 -26.25
CA GLN A 194 -3.88 2.23 -26.01
C GLN A 194 -4.99 2.04 -24.95
N PRO A 195 -5.80 0.98 -25.06
CA PRO A 195 -6.90 0.67 -24.14
C PRO A 195 -6.38 -0.08 -22.88
N ILE A 196 -5.53 0.57 -22.11
CA ILE A 196 -4.98 0.07 -20.85
C ILE A 196 -5.73 0.64 -19.65
N ASP A 197 -5.67 -0.03 -18.49
CA ASP A 197 -6.33 0.40 -17.26
C ASP A 197 -5.37 1.04 -16.27
N PHE A 198 -4.11 0.57 -16.26
CA PHE A 198 -3.09 0.96 -15.31
C PHE A 198 -1.81 1.44 -15.99
N VAL A 199 -1.17 2.39 -15.34
CA VAL A 199 0.21 2.77 -15.64
C VAL A 199 1.04 2.73 -14.37
N GLN A 200 2.31 2.32 -14.49
CA GLN A 200 3.23 2.32 -13.37
C GLN A 200 4.53 3.03 -13.78
N PHE A 201 4.92 4.05 -13.03
CA PHE A 201 6.16 4.81 -13.26
C PHE A 201 6.74 5.36 -11.97
N THR A 202 7.96 5.91 -12.06
CA THR A 202 8.66 6.52 -10.92
C THR A 202 8.12 7.91 -10.64
N TYR A 203 7.78 8.16 -9.38
CA TYR A 203 7.43 9.46 -8.86
C TYR A 203 7.74 9.52 -7.36
N ASN A 204 8.40 10.57 -6.92
CA ASN A 204 8.65 10.84 -5.50
C ASN A 204 9.01 12.33 -5.33
N ILE A 205 9.27 12.76 -4.11
CA ILE A 205 9.48 14.17 -3.79
C ILE A 205 10.68 14.81 -4.52
N LEU A 206 11.67 14.01 -4.98
CA LEU A 206 12.82 14.48 -5.77
C LEU A 206 12.69 14.19 -7.27
N ASP A 207 11.94 13.13 -7.67
CA ASP A 207 11.69 12.76 -9.07
C ASP A 207 10.25 13.17 -9.42
N ARG A 208 10.05 14.43 -9.85
CA ARG A 208 8.72 15.02 -10.06
C ARG A 208 8.37 15.23 -11.55
N GLU A 209 9.17 14.76 -12.47
CA GLU A 209 8.97 14.97 -13.93
C GLU A 209 7.59 14.48 -14.39
N ALA A 210 7.04 13.44 -13.74
CA ALA A 210 5.71 12.93 -14.06
C ALA A 210 4.57 13.94 -13.82
N GLU A 211 4.76 14.96 -12.96
CA GLU A 211 3.76 16.02 -12.73
C GLU A 211 3.54 16.89 -13.97
N GLY A 212 4.54 17.01 -14.84
CA GLY A 212 4.45 17.83 -16.04
C GLY A 212 3.48 17.28 -17.09
N ARG A 213 3.41 15.95 -17.27
CA ARG A 213 2.58 15.35 -18.31
C ARG A 213 1.94 14.02 -17.95
N LEU A 214 2.67 13.04 -17.37
CA LEU A 214 2.14 11.69 -17.18
C LEU A 214 0.97 11.64 -16.19
N LEU A 215 1.07 12.34 -15.06
CA LEU A 215 -0.02 12.38 -14.06
C LEU A 215 -1.27 13.12 -14.60
N PRO A 216 -1.15 14.30 -15.26
CA PRO A 216 -2.29 14.92 -15.95
C PRO A 216 -2.93 13.99 -16.99
N LEU A 217 -2.13 13.37 -17.86
CA LEU A 217 -2.63 12.45 -18.88
C LEU A 217 -3.33 11.23 -18.29
N ALA A 218 -2.82 10.66 -17.20
CA ALA A 218 -3.50 9.57 -16.51
C ALA A 218 -4.89 9.99 -16.04
N ALA A 219 -5.03 11.19 -15.47
CA ALA A 219 -6.33 11.72 -15.06
C ALA A 219 -7.26 11.97 -16.26
N GLU A 220 -6.76 12.57 -17.36
CA GLU A 220 -7.51 12.81 -18.61
C GLU A 220 -8.05 11.48 -19.21
N ARG A 221 -7.25 10.44 -19.17
CA ARG A 221 -7.55 9.13 -19.77
C ARG A 221 -8.28 8.17 -18.82
N GLY A 222 -8.47 8.56 -17.55
CA GLY A 222 -9.07 7.69 -16.54
C GLY A 222 -8.24 6.45 -16.21
N LEU A 223 -6.91 6.57 -16.23
CA LEU A 223 -5.97 5.49 -15.91
C LEU A 223 -5.66 5.46 -14.41
N ALA A 224 -5.58 4.27 -13.83
CA ALA A 224 -5.08 4.09 -12.47
C ALA A 224 -3.54 4.16 -12.46
N VAL A 225 -2.98 4.85 -11.46
CA VAL A 225 -1.53 5.11 -11.39
C VAL A 225 -0.92 4.40 -10.19
N ILE A 226 0.03 3.50 -10.46
CA ILE A 226 0.88 2.89 -9.44
C ILE A 226 2.25 3.58 -9.46
N ILE A 227 2.72 4.00 -8.30
CA ILE A 227 4.03 4.63 -8.18
C ILE A 227 5.07 3.65 -7.66
N ASN A 228 6.08 3.38 -8.49
CA ASN A 228 7.25 2.63 -8.09
C ASN A 228 8.38 3.56 -7.60
N ARG A 229 9.41 2.98 -6.93
CA ARG A 229 10.59 3.67 -6.40
C ARG A 229 10.28 4.89 -5.51
N PRO A 230 9.29 4.80 -4.61
CA PRO A 230 8.88 5.93 -3.78
C PRO A 230 10.02 6.48 -2.92
N PHE A 231 11.03 5.66 -2.61
CA PHE A 231 12.19 6.00 -1.79
C PHE A 231 13.52 6.02 -2.58
N ARG A 232 13.50 6.09 -3.92
CA ARG A 232 14.74 5.97 -4.74
C ARG A 232 15.60 4.74 -4.35
N ARG A 233 14.99 3.58 -4.08
CA ARG A 233 15.68 2.37 -3.58
C ARG A 233 16.34 2.58 -2.20
N GLY A 234 15.76 3.39 -1.36
CA GLY A 234 16.29 3.73 -0.03
C GLY A 234 17.24 4.93 0.00
N ALA A 235 17.64 5.48 -1.16
CA ALA A 235 18.55 6.63 -1.21
C ALA A 235 18.00 7.88 -0.50
N LEU A 236 16.66 8.07 -0.46
CA LEU A 236 16.06 9.18 0.28
C LEU A 236 16.38 9.09 1.76
N PHE A 237 16.35 7.91 2.36
CA PHE A 237 16.71 7.78 3.78
C PHE A 237 18.17 8.19 4.05
N GLY A 238 19.11 7.74 3.20
CA GLY A 238 20.50 8.17 3.34
C GLY A 238 20.72 9.68 3.23
N LEU A 239 19.84 10.40 2.54
CA LEU A 239 19.89 11.87 2.44
C LEU A 239 19.27 12.57 3.66
N PHE A 240 18.22 11.97 4.27
CA PHE A 240 17.37 12.66 5.25
C PHE A 240 17.38 12.06 6.67
N ASP A 241 17.92 10.85 6.91
CA ASP A 241 17.91 10.16 8.23
C ASP A 241 18.47 11.02 9.38
N ARG A 242 19.44 11.89 9.08
CA ARG A 242 20.05 12.78 10.08
C ARG A 242 19.37 14.15 10.16
N ARG A 243 18.32 14.37 9.39
CA ARG A 243 17.57 15.63 9.38
C ARG A 243 16.31 15.46 10.21
N PRO A 244 15.91 16.50 10.97
CA PRO A 244 14.66 16.45 11.71
C PRO A 244 13.49 16.38 10.75
N LEU A 245 12.46 15.63 11.16
CA LEU A 245 11.15 15.78 10.53
C LEU A 245 10.63 17.18 10.91
N PRO A 246 10.00 17.94 9.99
CA PRO A 246 9.52 19.27 10.34
C PRO A 246 8.39 19.19 11.38
N ASP A 247 8.36 20.11 12.35
CA ASP A 247 7.36 20.12 13.45
C ASP A 247 5.91 20.08 12.93
N TRP A 248 5.67 20.68 11.77
CA TRP A 248 4.35 20.71 11.12
C TRP A 248 3.96 19.39 10.44
N ALA A 249 4.82 18.37 10.39
CA ALA A 249 4.48 17.06 9.86
C ALA A 249 3.29 16.40 10.59
N GLY A 250 3.09 16.74 11.87
CA GLY A 250 1.92 16.33 12.64
C GLY A 250 0.58 16.89 12.12
N GLU A 251 0.58 17.97 11.33
CA GLU A 251 -0.64 18.55 10.74
C GLU A 251 -1.36 17.58 9.81
N PHE A 252 -0.63 16.62 9.23
CA PHE A 252 -1.17 15.54 8.39
C PHE A 252 -0.82 14.13 8.92
N ASP A 253 -0.74 13.99 10.25
CA ASP A 253 -0.54 12.71 10.95
C ASP A 253 0.68 11.93 10.42
N CYS A 254 1.82 12.62 10.31
CA CYS A 254 3.07 12.06 9.79
C CYS A 254 4.09 11.94 10.93
N ALA A 255 4.57 10.73 11.21
CA ALA A 255 5.44 10.42 12.35
C ALA A 255 6.92 10.17 11.97
N ASN A 256 7.21 9.90 10.70
CA ASN A 256 8.57 9.59 10.23
C ASN A 256 8.76 9.93 8.74
N TRP A 257 10.00 9.84 8.26
CA TRP A 257 10.35 10.16 6.88
C TRP A 257 9.69 9.22 5.84
N ALA A 258 9.47 7.95 6.18
CA ALA A 258 8.77 7.04 5.26
C ALA A 258 7.35 7.51 5.01
N GLN A 259 6.62 7.87 6.07
CA GLN A 259 5.27 8.43 5.95
C GLN A 259 5.27 9.79 5.23
N PHE A 260 6.27 10.63 5.49
CA PHE A 260 6.41 11.93 4.83
C PHE A 260 6.49 11.77 3.31
N PHE A 261 7.38 10.91 2.83
CA PHE A 261 7.55 10.67 1.40
C PHE A 261 6.34 9.97 0.77
N LEU A 262 5.76 8.98 1.45
CA LEU A 262 4.59 8.26 0.93
C LEU A 262 3.35 9.15 0.89
N LYS A 263 3.08 9.92 1.95
CA LYS A 263 1.94 10.85 1.98
C LYS A 263 2.08 11.95 0.92
N PHE A 264 3.29 12.45 0.65
CA PHE A 264 3.53 13.32 -0.51
C PHE A 264 3.07 12.68 -1.81
N ILE A 265 3.43 11.42 -2.06
CA ILE A 265 3.08 10.72 -3.29
C ILE A 265 1.57 10.48 -3.39
N VAL A 266 0.98 9.86 -2.37
CA VAL A 266 -0.42 9.41 -2.42
C VAL A 266 -1.43 10.55 -2.23
N SER A 267 -1.00 11.73 -1.79
CA SER A 267 -1.85 12.92 -1.77
C SER A 267 -2.06 13.53 -3.15
N HIS A 268 -1.23 13.20 -4.16
CA HIS A 268 -1.47 13.64 -5.52
C HIS A 268 -2.78 13.01 -6.05
N PRO A 269 -3.74 13.80 -6.57
CA PRO A 269 -5.08 13.30 -6.93
C PRO A 269 -5.05 12.19 -7.98
N ALA A 270 -4.15 12.26 -8.96
CA ALA A 270 -4.02 11.26 -10.02
C ALA A 270 -3.31 9.96 -9.59
N VAL A 271 -2.63 9.93 -8.43
CA VAL A 271 -1.95 8.71 -7.95
C VAL A 271 -2.96 7.81 -7.25
N THR A 272 -3.04 6.55 -7.65
CA THR A 272 -3.90 5.53 -7.02
C THR A 272 -3.20 4.87 -5.84
N CYS A 273 -1.97 4.36 -6.05
CA CYS A 273 -1.25 3.57 -5.05
C CYS A 273 0.27 3.77 -5.19
N ALA A 274 0.98 3.80 -4.06
CA ALA A 274 2.44 3.71 -4.03
C ALA A 274 2.86 2.34 -3.49
N ILE A 275 3.92 1.74 -4.08
CA ILE A 275 4.39 0.39 -3.75
C ILE A 275 5.81 0.39 -3.15
N PRO A 276 5.99 0.86 -1.91
CA PRO A 276 7.26 0.70 -1.22
C PRO A 276 7.60 -0.78 -1.02
N ALA A 277 8.89 -1.11 -1.03
CA ALA A 277 9.38 -2.46 -0.79
C ALA A 277 10.23 -2.48 0.48
N THR A 278 10.00 -3.47 1.34
CA THR A 278 10.81 -3.68 2.54
C THR A 278 10.94 -5.17 2.87
N SER A 279 11.99 -5.51 3.60
CA SER A 279 12.23 -6.85 4.17
C SER A 279 12.05 -6.89 5.69
N ARG A 280 11.59 -5.79 6.32
CA ARG A 280 11.50 -5.61 7.76
C ARG A 280 10.06 -5.31 8.18
N VAL A 281 9.63 -5.92 9.28
CA VAL A 281 8.26 -5.75 9.83
C VAL A 281 8.02 -4.33 10.34
N ASP A 282 9.00 -3.74 11.04
CA ASP A 282 8.91 -2.38 11.55
C ASP A 282 8.78 -1.35 10.42
N HIS A 283 9.61 -1.46 9.37
CA HIS A 283 9.48 -0.60 8.19
C HIS A 283 8.15 -0.82 7.45
N MET A 284 7.59 -2.04 7.47
CA MET A 284 6.27 -2.27 6.90
C MET A 284 5.19 -1.52 7.70
N GLY A 285 5.26 -1.56 9.03
CA GLY A 285 4.37 -0.78 9.89
C GLY A 285 4.48 0.72 9.64
N GLU A 286 5.71 1.25 9.47
CA GLU A 286 5.94 2.66 9.11
C GLU A 286 5.31 3.02 7.77
N ASN A 287 5.51 2.18 6.74
CA ASN A 287 4.92 2.38 5.41
C ASN A 287 3.39 2.39 5.48
N MET A 288 2.80 1.41 6.17
CA MET A 288 1.35 1.31 6.33
C MET A 288 0.76 2.47 7.12
N GLY A 289 1.51 3.08 8.04
CA GLY A 289 1.11 4.30 8.71
C GLY A 289 0.78 5.46 7.75
N ALA A 290 1.35 5.48 6.55
CA ALA A 290 0.99 6.46 5.51
C ALA A 290 -0.40 6.23 4.89
N ALA A 291 -1.00 5.04 5.08
CA ALA A 291 -2.35 4.73 4.65
C ALA A 291 -3.43 5.18 5.64
N HIS A 292 -3.06 5.91 6.69
CA HIS A 292 -3.98 6.36 7.73
C HIS A 292 -3.89 7.86 8.00
N GLY A 293 -4.97 8.42 8.56
CA GLY A 293 -5.05 9.82 8.95
C GLY A 293 -5.19 10.76 7.75
N ARG A 294 -4.78 12.01 7.96
CA ARG A 294 -4.91 13.10 6.97
C ARG A 294 -3.82 13.01 5.90
N LEU A 295 -4.15 13.46 4.71
CA LEU A 295 -3.19 13.66 3.63
C LEU A 295 -2.87 15.16 3.47
N PRO A 296 -1.63 15.51 3.06
CA PRO A 296 -1.29 16.89 2.74
C PRO A 296 -2.13 17.41 1.57
N ASP A 297 -2.64 18.62 1.70
CA ASP A 297 -3.29 19.37 0.63
C ASP A 297 -2.27 19.94 -0.37
N PRO A 298 -2.68 20.58 -1.46
CA PRO A 298 -1.76 21.13 -2.45
C PRO A 298 -0.77 22.16 -1.89
N GLU A 299 -1.17 22.99 -0.94
CA GLU A 299 -0.30 23.98 -0.31
C GLU A 299 0.75 23.32 0.57
N THR A 300 0.32 22.36 1.38
CA THR A 300 1.20 21.54 2.23
C THR A 300 2.18 20.73 1.37
N ARG A 301 1.77 20.17 0.24
CA ARG A 301 2.67 19.51 -0.73
C ARG A 301 3.78 20.45 -1.21
N GLN A 302 3.45 21.69 -1.57
CA GLN A 302 4.45 22.68 -1.95
C GLN A 302 5.39 23.03 -0.78
N ARG A 303 4.86 23.11 0.44
CA ARG A 303 5.67 23.31 1.66
C ARG A 303 6.63 22.14 1.90
N MET A 304 6.19 20.89 1.65
CA MET A 304 7.03 19.69 1.73
C MET A 304 8.19 19.74 0.71
N ILE A 305 7.92 20.14 -0.52
CA ILE A 305 8.95 20.30 -1.56
C ILE A 305 10.00 21.33 -1.12
N ARG A 306 9.55 22.54 -0.77
CA ARG A 306 10.47 23.61 -0.33
C ARG A 306 11.30 23.19 0.87
N TYR A 307 10.72 22.47 1.82
CA TYR A 307 11.44 21.97 2.98
C TYR A 307 12.55 20.99 2.58
N VAL A 308 12.24 20.00 1.77
CA VAL A 308 13.22 19.02 1.29
C VAL A 308 14.34 19.68 0.45
N GLU A 309 14.01 20.67 -0.37
CA GLU A 309 14.99 21.42 -1.18
C GLU A 309 15.88 22.35 -0.34
N SER A 310 15.49 22.67 0.89
CA SER A 310 16.26 23.51 1.83
C SER A 310 17.23 22.73 2.70
N LEU A 311 17.14 21.39 2.75
CA LEU A 311 17.96 20.51 3.61
C LEU A 311 19.27 20.08 2.95
#